data_c37558e9d8b6b38843a5db118a8931ff
#
_entry.id   c37558e9d8b6b38843a5db118a8931ff
#
_cell.length_a   1.000
_cell.length_b   1.000
_cell.length_c   1.000
_cell.angle_alpha   90.00
_cell.angle_beta   90.00
_cell.angle_gamma   90.00
#
_symmetry.space_group_name_H-M   'P 1'
#
loop_
_entity.id
_entity.type
_entity.pdbx_description
1 polymer ?
#
loop_
_entity_poly.entity_id
_entity_poly.type
_entity_poly.pdbx_seq_one_letter_code
_entity_poly.pdbx_strand_id
1 'polypeptide(L)' 'DWLEDTKDMLLDRGMMGDGVADLRDIRRIVESTGYLGYCEVEIFSSEHWWQEDPAHVLDTIVQRYKSLC' A
#
# COMPACT_ATOMS: atom_id res chain seq x y z
N ASP A 1 3.25 -0.30 -1.53
CA ASP A 1 4.50 0.09 -0.89
C ASP A 1 5.69 -0.35 -1.72
N TRP A 2 6.86 0.24 -1.48
CA TRP A 2 8.10 -0.10 -2.17
C TRP A 2 8.93 -1.03 -1.30
N LEU A 3 9.13 -2.27 -1.75
CA LEU A 3 9.92 -3.25 -1.01
C LEU A 3 11.40 -2.89 -1.05
N GLU A 4 12.10 -3.08 0.08
CA GLU A 4 13.54 -2.82 0.17
C GLU A 4 14.33 -3.69 -0.82
N ASP A 5 13.92 -4.94 -0.98
CA ASP A 5 14.53 -5.89 -1.91
C ASP A 5 13.56 -6.21 -3.05
N THR A 6 13.40 -5.24 -3.95
CA THR A 6 12.50 -5.35 -5.09
C THR A 6 13.14 -6.18 -6.22
N LYS A 7 12.43 -7.23 -6.66
CA LYS A 7 12.90 -8.11 -7.74
C LYS A 7 12.43 -7.66 -9.12
N ASP A 8 11.27 -6.98 -9.18
CA ASP A 8 10.69 -6.46 -10.42
C ASP A 8 10.16 -5.05 -10.15
N MET A 9 10.53 -4.10 -10.98
CA MET A 9 10.20 -2.69 -10.77
C MET A 9 8.70 -2.39 -10.91
N LEU A 10 7.95 -3.24 -11.57
CA LEU A 10 6.51 -3.05 -11.77
C LEU A 10 5.67 -4.00 -10.95
N LEU A 11 6.00 -5.29 -10.95
CA LEU A 11 5.10 -6.35 -10.49
C LEU A 11 5.48 -6.95 -9.12
N ASP A 12 6.39 -6.31 -8.41
CA ASP A 12 6.82 -6.74 -7.08
C ASP A 12 6.67 -5.60 -6.06
N ARG A 13 5.44 -5.10 -5.93
CA ARG A 13 5.09 -4.09 -4.93
C ARG A 13 4.56 -4.75 -3.66
N GLY A 14 4.79 -4.10 -2.53
CA GLY A 14 4.30 -4.55 -1.24
C GLY A 14 2.94 -3.95 -0.88
N MET A 15 2.26 -4.60 0.03
CA MET A 15 1.13 -4.02 0.74
C MET A 15 1.61 -2.84 1.59
N MET A 16 0.73 -1.93 1.93
CA MET A 16 1.03 -0.84 2.87
C MET A 16 1.70 -1.40 4.12
N GLY A 17 2.89 -0.91 4.43
CA GLY A 17 3.68 -1.36 5.58
C GLY A 17 4.68 -2.48 5.31
N ASP A 18 4.66 -3.09 4.13
CA ASP A 18 5.64 -4.14 3.77
C ASP A 18 7.00 -3.56 3.36
N GLY A 19 7.02 -2.30 2.97
CA GLY A 19 8.20 -1.69 2.38
C GLY A 19 8.75 -0.50 3.16
N VAL A 20 9.46 0.36 2.45
CA VAL A 20 10.23 1.46 3.05
C VAL A 20 9.52 2.81 2.99
N ALA A 21 8.36 2.91 2.36
CA ALA A 21 7.64 4.17 2.26
C ALA A 21 6.96 4.54 3.59
N ASP A 22 7.19 5.77 4.05
CA ASP A 22 6.47 6.31 5.21
C ASP A 22 5.11 6.83 4.76
N LEU A 23 4.14 5.92 4.67
CA LEU A 23 2.81 6.21 4.14
C LEU A 23 2.03 7.17 5.04
N ARG A 24 2.24 7.10 6.35
CA ARG A 24 1.58 8.01 7.28
C ARG A 24 2.04 9.45 7.05
N ASP A 25 3.32 9.66 6.87
CA ASP A 25 3.86 10.99 6.62
C ASP A 25 3.45 11.51 5.24
N ILE A 26 3.47 10.66 4.23
CA ILE A 26 3.01 11.01 2.87
C ILE A 26 1.55 11.44 2.91
N ARG A 27 0.69 10.68 3.58
CA ARG A 27 -0.72 11.04 3.74
C ARG A 27 -0.90 12.38 4.46
N ARG A 28 -0.16 12.58 5.54
CA ARG A 28 -0.19 13.83 6.30
C ARG A 28 0.16 15.03 5.41
N ILE A 29 1.20 14.90 4.60
CA ILE A 29 1.63 15.97 3.69
C ILE A 29 0.55 16.26 2.65
N VAL A 30 -0.01 15.22 2.02
CA VAL A 30 -1.06 15.38 1.01
C VAL A 30 -2.30 16.05 1.62
N GLU A 31 -2.74 15.61 2.78
CA GLU A 31 -3.92 16.19 3.45
C GLU A 31 -3.67 17.62 3.91
N SER A 32 -2.43 17.99 4.23
CA SER A 32 -2.08 19.35 4.63
C SER A 32 -2.26 20.37 3.49
N THR A 33 -2.34 19.92 2.24
CA THR A 33 -2.62 20.79 1.09
C THR A 33 -4.09 21.11 0.93
N GLY A 34 -4.97 20.52 1.74
CA GLY A 34 -6.42 20.67 1.61
C GLY A 34 -7.08 19.62 0.74
N TYR A 35 -6.33 18.56 0.36
CA TYR A 35 -6.88 17.47 -0.43
C TYR A 35 -7.96 16.72 0.35
N LEU A 36 -9.15 16.58 -0.25
CA LEU A 36 -10.31 15.91 0.33
C LEU A 36 -10.82 14.75 -0.55
N GLY A 37 -10.04 14.32 -1.52
CA GLY A 37 -10.39 13.25 -2.44
C GLY A 37 -10.19 11.86 -1.84
N TYR A 38 -10.41 10.87 -2.68
CA TYR A 38 -10.24 9.48 -2.28
C TYR A 38 -8.77 9.09 -2.16
N CYS A 39 -8.51 8.09 -1.31
CA CYS A 39 -7.27 7.37 -1.28
C CYS A 39 -7.52 5.98 -1.87
N GLU A 40 -6.81 5.64 -2.93
CA GLU A 40 -6.96 4.35 -3.60
C GLU A 40 -5.76 3.47 -3.30
N VAL A 41 -6.02 2.16 -3.15
CA VAL A 41 -4.97 1.17 -2.96
C VAL A 41 -4.77 0.40 -4.26
N GLU A 42 -3.58 0.50 -4.81
CA GLU A 42 -3.21 -0.17 -6.04
C GLU A 42 -1.89 -0.92 -5.81
N ILE A 43 -1.94 -2.26 -5.92
CA ILE A 43 -0.79 -3.10 -5.61
C ILE A 43 -0.52 -4.05 -6.78
N PHE A 44 0.59 -3.83 -7.47
CA PHE A 44 1.06 -4.72 -8.52
C PHE A 44 2.01 -5.74 -7.90
N SER A 45 1.50 -6.92 -7.58
CA SER A 45 2.24 -7.98 -6.89
C SER A 45 1.84 -9.34 -7.45
N SER A 46 2.43 -9.69 -8.59
CA SER A 46 2.02 -10.87 -9.36
C SER A 46 2.32 -12.19 -8.66
N GLU A 47 3.39 -12.26 -7.87
CA GLU A 47 3.81 -13.50 -7.21
C GLU A 47 3.39 -13.58 -5.73
N HIS A 48 2.82 -12.51 -5.17
CA HIS A 48 2.39 -12.51 -3.77
C HIS A 48 0.92 -12.09 -3.65
N TRP A 49 0.62 -10.77 -3.62
CA TRP A 49 -0.74 -10.33 -3.27
C TRP A 49 -1.79 -10.70 -4.31
N TRP A 50 -1.42 -10.78 -5.58
CA TRP A 50 -2.35 -11.23 -6.62
C TRP A 50 -2.64 -12.74 -6.56
N GLN A 51 -1.84 -13.50 -5.81
CA GLN A 51 -2.07 -14.93 -5.58
C GLN A 51 -2.87 -15.21 -4.30
N GLU A 52 -3.03 -14.20 -3.45
CA GLU A 52 -3.77 -14.34 -2.20
C GLU A 52 -5.28 -14.32 -2.43
N ASP A 53 -6.03 -14.88 -1.46
CA ASP A 53 -7.49 -14.80 -1.45
C ASP A 53 -7.94 -13.33 -1.43
N PRO A 54 -8.82 -12.91 -2.36
CA PRO A 54 -9.29 -11.51 -2.42
C PRO A 54 -9.87 -10.99 -1.11
N ALA A 55 -10.60 -11.82 -0.36
CA ALA A 55 -11.16 -11.40 0.93
C ALA A 55 -10.05 -11.10 1.94
N HIS A 56 -9.00 -11.90 1.97
CA HIS A 56 -7.83 -11.66 2.81
C HIS A 56 -7.10 -10.37 2.42
N VAL A 57 -6.95 -10.12 1.13
CA VAL A 57 -6.34 -8.89 0.62
C VAL A 57 -7.12 -7.66 1.06
N LEU A 58 -8.44 -7.68 0.92
CA LEU A 58 -9.31 -6.57 1.31
C LEU A 58 -9.25 -6.31 2.82
N ASP A 59 -9.30 -7.36 3.64
CA ASP A 59 -9.18 -7.22 5.09
C ASP A 59 -7.82 -6.62 5.49
N THR A 60 -6.76 -7.06 4.85
CA THR A 60 -5.41 -6.55 5.10
C THR A 60 -5.31 -5.07 4.72
N ILE A 61 -5.87 -4.67 3.58
CA ILE A 61 -5.91 -3.27 3.15
C ILE A 61 -6.59 -2.41 4.21
N VAL A 62 -7.78 -2.81 4.67
CA VAL A 62 -8.54 -2.05 5.66
C VAL A 62 -7.77 -1.91 6.97
N GLN A 63 -7.21 -3.01 7.47
CA GLN A 63 -6.46 -2.99 8.71
C GLN A 63 -5.21 -2.11 8.63
N ARG A 64 -4.47 -2.22 7.55
CA ARG A 64 -3.23 -1.46 7.39
C ARG A 64 -3.49 0.01 7.08
N TYR A 65 -4.55 0.31 6.36
CA TYR A 65 -4.96 1.71 6.19
C TYR A 65 -5.23 2.38 7.54
N LYS A 66 -5.93 1.69 8.42
CA LYS A 66 -6.28 2.23 9.75
C LYS A 66 -5.09 2.34 10.70
N SER A 67 -4.10 1.46 10.59
CA SER A 67 -2.99 1.38 11.55
C SER A 67 -1.68 2.00 11.05
N LEU A 68 -1.44 2.01 9.73
CA LEU A 68 -0.15 2.42 9.17
C LEU A 68 -0.24 3.67 8.29
N CYS A 69 -1.41 4.11 7.99
CA CYS A 69 -1.65 5.32 7.22
C CYS A 69 -2.45 6.32 8.04
#